data_8dbd3277f63163796af182ab9ed586f9
#
_entry.id   8dbd3277f63163796af182ab9ed586f9
#
_cell.length_a   1.000
_cell.length_b   1.000
_cell.length_c   1.000
_cell.angle_alpha   90.00
_cell.angle_beta   90.00
_cell.angle_gamma   90.00
#
_symmetry.space_group_name_H-M   'P 1'
#
loop_
_entity.id
_entity.type
_entity.pdbx_description
1 polymer ?
#
loop_
_entity_poly.entity_id
_entity_poly.type
_entity_poly.pdbx_seq_one_letter_code
_entity_poly.pdbx_strand_id
1 'polypeptide(L)'
;MMARIFNEMEHAMTDETKLTGLTLLKKGETRYPTSPDEAKLETFENANQGRNYWITFQTSEFTSLCPITGQPDFATITIEYIPGTLCVESKSLKLYLFSFRQTGTFYEEIVNRIYSDLDEQLKPKRLVVNGDFTARGGITSAVKIDSAEA
;
A
#
# COMPACT_ATOMS: atom_id res chain seq x y z
N MET A 1 -22.97 -33.41 12.13
CA MET A 1 -21.83 -32.87 12.89
C MET A 1 -20.50 -33.06 12.11
N MET A 2 -20.19 -34.22 11.59
CA MET A 2 -18.95 -34.45 10.80
C MET A 2 -18.86 -33.65 9.48
N ALA A 3 -19.96 -33.49 8.73
CA ALA A 3 -19.94 -32.73 7.47
C ALA A 3 -19.59 -31.25 7.64
N ARG A 4 -19.90 -30.63 8.79
CA ARG A 4 -19.59 -29.24 9.10
C ARG A 4 -18.11 -29.04 9.39
N ILE A 5 -17.49 -30.01 10.06
CA ILE A 5 -16.05 -30.00 10.40
C ILE A 5 -15.19 -30.19 9.13
N PHE A 6 -15.62 -31.05 8.20
CA PHE A 6 -14.95 -31.23 6.92
C PHE A 6 -15.03 -29.97 6.03
N ASN A 7 -16.15 -29.27 6.04
CA ASN A 7 -16.33 -28.03 5.25
C ASN A 7 -15.50 -26.87 5.81
N GLU A 8 -15.32 -26.80 7.16
CA GLU A 8 -14.47 -25.80 7.80
C GLU A 8 -12.97 -26.10 7.57
N MET A 9 -12.58 -27.37 7.48
CA MET A 9 -11.19 -27.78 7.14
C MET A 9 -10.86 -27.53 5.67
N GLU A 10 -11.80 -27.76 4.74
CA GLU A 10 -11.61 -27.42 3.31
C GLU A 10 -11.53 -25.91 3.08
N HIS A 11 -12.31 -25.10 3.83
CA HIS A 11 -12.25 -23.65 3.78
C HIS A 11 -10.92 -23.10 4.34
N ALA A 12 -10.37 -23.72 5.40
CA ALA A 12 -9.06 -23.38 5.94
C ALA A 12 -7.91 -23.75 4.98
N MET A 13 -8.01 -24.88 4.27
CA MET A 13 -7.01 -25.31 3.27
C MET A 13 -7.01 -24.42 2.02
N THR A 14 -8.16 -23.88 1.60
CA THR A 14 -8.22 -22.94 0.47
C THR A 14 -7.65 -21.57 0.80
N ASP A 15 -7.63 -21.18 2.07
CA ASP A 15 -7.04 -19.91 2.50
C ASP A 15 -5.50 -19.97 2.59
N GLU A 16 -4.94 -21.12 2.99
CA GLU A 16 -3.47 -21.30 3.02
C GLU A 16 -2.84 -21.28 1.62
N THR A 17 -3.51 -21.78 0.59
CA THR A 17 -3.00 -21.75 -0.79
C THR A 17 -2.97 -20.32 -1.36
N LYS A 18 -3.86 -19.43 -0.95
CA LYS A 18 -3.86 -18.01 -1.34
C LYS A 18 -2.71 -17.22 -0.70
N LEU A 19 -2.17 -17.70 0.41
CA LEU A 19 -1.04 -17.10 1.12
C LEU A 19 0.32 -17.57 0.59
N THR A 20 0.34 -18.49 -0.39
CA THR A 20 1.55 -19.01 -1.01
C THR A 20 2.27 -17.90 -1.76
N GLY A 21 3.49 -17.57 -1.32
CA GLY A 21 4.29 -16.47 -1.89
C GLY A 21 4.32 -15.19 -1.06
N LEU A 22 3.43 -15.05 -0.07
CA LEU A 22 3.48 -13.93 0.87
C LEU A 22 4.50 -14.21 1.96
N THR A 23 5.62 -13.49 1.95
CA THR A 23 6.75 -13.76 2.85
C THR A 23 6.66 -12.98 4.16
N LEU A 24 5.99 -11.82 4.14
CA LEU A 24 5.87 -10.92 5.28
C LEU A 24 4.76 -11.31 6.27
N LEU A 25 3.84 -12.20 5.89
CA LEU A 25 2.79 -12.72 6.77
C LEU A 25 3.25 -13.86 7.67
N LYS A 26 4.47 -14.40 7.48
CA LYS A 26 5.00 -15.49 8.30
C LYS A 26 5.24 -15.00 9.74
N LYS A 27 5.01 -15.89 10.72
CA LYS A 27 5.38 -15.67 12.13
C LYS A 27 6.91 -15.50 12.22
N GLY A 28 7.37 -14.33 12.62
CA GLY A 28 8.78 -13.99 12.78
C GLY A 28 8.94 -12.53 13.17
N GLU A 29 10.17 -12.09 13.39
CA GLU A 29 10.44 -10.67 13.63
C GLU A 29 10.11 -9.85 12.39
N THR A 30 9.25 -8.83 12.56
CA THR A 30 8.97 -7.87 11.51
C THR A 30 10.18 -6.94 11.36
N ARG A 31 10.90 -7.05 10.26
CA ARG A 31 11.95 -6.10 9.91
C ARG A 31 11.34 -4.90 9.22
N TYR A 32 11.55 -3.73 9.78
CA TYR A 32 11.11 -2.47 9.20
C TYR A 32 12.15 -1.97 8.18
N PRO A 33 11.79 -1.74 6.92
CA PRO A 33 12.71 -1.19 5.93
C PRO A 33 13.06 0.26 6.28
N THR A 34 14.29 0.67 5.98
CA THR A 34 14.82 2.00 6.27
C THR A 34 14.70 2.97 5.11
N SER A 35 14.40 2.45 3.92
CA SER A 35 14.12 3.24 2.72
C SER A 35 13.07 2.57 1.83
N PRO A 36 12.39 3.32 0.95
CA PRO A 36 11.45 2.74 -0.01
C PRO A 36 12.09 1.73 -0.96
N ASP A 37 13.39 1.86 -1.25
CA ASP A 37 14.13 0.95 -2.13
C ASP A 37 14.35 -0.44 -1.50
N GLU A 38 14.35 -0.52 -0.17
CA GLU A 38 14.45 -1.78 0.58
C GLU A 38 13.08 -2.43 0.82
N ALA A 39 12.01 -1.65 0.71
CA ALA A 39 10.66 -2.12 0.99
C ALA A 39 10.15 -2.99 -0.16
N LYS A 40 9.42 -4.02 0.18
CA LYS A 40 8.81 -4.93 -0.79
C LYS A 40 7.30 -4.82 -0.71
N LEU A 41 6.66 -4.49 -1.83
CA LEU A 41 5.22 -4.62 -2.00
C LEU A 41 4.90 -6.06 -2.42
N GLU A 42 4.13 -6.75 -1.61
CA GLU A 42 3.64 -8.09 -1.91
C GLU A 42 2.21 -8.03 -2.45
N THR A 43 1.86 -8.99 -3.30
CA THR A 43 0.58 -9.06 -3.98
C THR A 43 0.00 -10.46 -3.88
N PHE A 44 -1.32 -10.54 -4.01
CA PHE A 44 -2.04 -11.80 -4.09
C PHE A 44 -3.08 -11.74 -5.21
N GLU A 45 -3.54 -12.90 -5.67
CA GLU A 45 -4.48 -12.99 -6.77
C GLU A 45 -5.87 -12.42 -6.42
N ASN A 46 -6.41 -11.58 -7.31
CA ASN A 46 -7.77 -11.09 -7.21
C ASN A 46 -8.76 -12.19 -7.59
N ALA A 47 -9.45 -12.76 -6.62
CA ALA A 47 -10.46 -13.83 -6.84
C ALA A 47 -11.73 -13.34 -7.57
N ASN A 48 -11.93 -12.02 -7.72
CA ASN A 48 -13.12 -11.42 -8.30
C ASN A 48 -12.82 -10.57 -9.55
N GLN A 49 -12.01 -11.08 -10.46
CA GLN A 49 -11.52 -10.36 -11.64
C GLN A 49 -12.63 -9.92 -12.61
N GLY A 50 -13.76 -10.61 -12.63
CA GLY A 50 -14.94 -10.28 -13.46
C GLY A 50 -15.76 -9.10 -12.94
N ARG A 51 -15.39 -8.50 -11.80
CA ARG A 51 -16.12 -7.43 -11.15
C ARG A 51 -15.24 -6.21 -10.94
N ASN A 52 -15.75 -5.04 -11.26
CA ASN A 52 -15.08 -3.78 -10.88
C ASN A 52 -15.55 -3.37 -9.49
N TYR A 53 -14.60 -3.23 -8.58
CA TYR A 53 -14.83 -2.74 -7.22
C TYR A 53 -13.62 -1.93 -6.77
N TRP A 54 -13.86 -0.99 -5.85
CA TRP A 54 -12.80 -0.16 -5.30
C TRP A 54 -12.26 -0.77 -4.01
N ILE A 55 -10.93 -0.71 -3.90
CA ILE A 55 -10.21 -0.96 -2.66
C ILE A 55 -9.60 0.35 -2.22
N THR A 56 -9.82 0.75 -0.96
CA THR A 56 -9.28 1.97 -0.38
C THR A 56 -8.41 1.64 0.82
N PHE A 57 -7.20 2.15 0.81
CA PHE A 57 -6.31 2.21 1.97
C PHE A 57 -6.07 3.65 2.35
N GLN A 58 -6.12 3.94 3.64
CA GLN A 58 -5.82 5.27 4.16
C GLN A 58 -4.98 5.16 5.42
N THR A 59 -3.97 6.01 5.54
CA THR A 59 -3.19 6.16 6.76
C THR A 59 -2.99 7.63 7.08
N SER A 60 -3.19 8.01 8.34
CA SER A 60 -2.86 9.33 8.88
C SER A 60 -1.49 9.37 9.58
N GLU A 61 -0.77 8.26 9.57
CA GLU A 61 0.52 8.10 10.26
C GLU A 61 1.72 8.21 9.32
N PHE A 62 1.50 8.63 8.07
CA PHE A 62 2.59 8.78 7.12
C PHE A 62 3.52 9.92 7.55
N THR A 63 4.83 9.64 7.48
CA THR A 63 5.85 10.65 7.74
C THR A 63 7.04 10.48 6.80
N SER A 64 7.68 11.58 6.49
CA SER A 64 8.91 11.71 5.71
C SER A 64 9.76 12.84 6.29
N LEU A 65 10.86 13.18 5.65
CA LEU A 65 11.70 14.31 6.06
C LEU A 65 11.73 15.37 4.95
N CYS A 66 11.75 16.63 5.38
CA CYS A 66 12.05 17.71 4.46
C CYS A 66 13.48 17.54 3.93
N PRO A 67 13.72 17.56 2.60
CA PRO A 67 15.04 17.33 2.04
C PRO A 67 16.03 18.47 2.34
N ILE A 68 15.54 19.63 2.73
CA ILE A 68 16.35 20.81 3.02
C ILE A 68 16.66 20.95 4.52
N THR A 69 15.65 20.80 5.36
CA THR A 69 15.78 21.08 6.81
C THR A 69 15.91 19.83 7.67
N GLY A 70 15.58 18.65 7.12
CA GLY A 70 15.49 17.39 7.87
C GLY A 70 14.32 17.34 8.87
N GLN A 71 13.44 18.32 8.86
CA GLN A 71 12.24 18.32 9.69
C GLN A 71 11.28 17.20 9.26
N PRO A 72 10.61 16.54 10.22
CA PRO A 72 9.54 15.59 9.87
C PRO A 72 8.38 16.28 9.17
N ASP A 73 7.92 15.67 8.10
CA ASP A 73 6.67 15.96 7.42
C ASP A 73 5.65 14.87 7.74
N PHE A 74 4.38 15.26 7.87
CA PHE A 74 3.28 14.35 8.16
C PHE A 74 2.20 14.48 7.10
N ALA A 75 1.58 13.36 6.76
CA ALA A 75 0.50 13.35 5.78
C ALA A 75 -0.54 12.27 6.07
N THR A 76 -1.75 12.51 5.56
CA THR A 76 -2.70 11.44 5.29
C THR A 76 -2.50 10.97 3.84
N ILE A 77 -2.15 9.72 3.66
CA ILE A 77 -2.05 9.09 2.35
C ILE A 77 -3.31 8.25 2.12
N THR A 78 -3.97 8.50 1.00
CA THR A 78 -5.12 7.73 0.54
C THR A 78 -4.78 7.07 -0.79
N ILE A 79 -4.97 5.76 -0.87
CA ILE A 79 -4.74 4.93 -2.06
C ILE A 79 -6.07 4.26 -2.39
N GLU A 80 -6.57 4.51 -3.59
CA GLU A 80 -7.81 3.91 -4.09
C GLU A 80 -7.55 3.25 -5.43
N TYR A 81 -7.96 2.01 -5.61
CA TYR A 81 -7.78 1.36 -6.89
C TYR A 81 -8.87 0.33 -7.21
N ILE A 82 -9.07 0.10 -8.52
CA ILE A 82 -9.85 -1.02 -9.04
C ILE A 82 -8.85 -2.09 -9.45
N PRO A 83 -8.82 -3.25 -8.79
CA PRO A 83 -7.83 -4.28 -9.07
C PRO A 83 -8.02 -4.89 -10.46
N GLY A 84 -6.91 -5.20 -11.11
CA GLY A 84 -6.84 -6.10 -12.25
C GLY A 84 -6.77 -7.56 -11.77
N THR A 85 -5.69 -8.24 -12.08
CA THR A 85 -5.42 -9.61 -11.65
C THR A 85 -4.86 -9.73 -10.23
N LEU A 86 -4.31 -8.66 -9.68
CA LEU A 86 -3.61 -8.64 -8.40
C LEU A 86 -4.20 -7.62 -7.43
N CYS A 87 -4.14 -7.95 -6.14
CA CYS A 87 -4.39 -7.05 -5.01
C CYS A 87 -3.11 -6.89 -4.20
N VAL A 88 -2.90 -5.71 -3.60
CA VAL A 88 -1.77 -5.48 -2.70
C VAL A 88 -2.03 -6.10 -1.32
N GLU A 89 -1.00 -6.70 -0.74
CA GLU A 89 -1.05 -7.23 0.62
C GLU A 89 -0.83 -6.09 1.63
N SER A 90 -1.75 -5.96 2.59
CA SER A 90 -1.87 -4.80 3.48
C SER A 90 -0.70 -4.62 4.44
N LYS A 91 -0.09 -5.70 4.95
CA LYS A 91 1.09 -5.61 5.83
C LYS A 91 2.31 -5.13 5.06
N SER A 92 2.50 -5.60 3.83
CA SER A 92 3.59 -5.12 2.97
C SER A 92 3.41 -3.66 2.60
N LEU A 93 2.18 -3.22 2.31
CA LEU A 93 1.86 -1.82 2.06
C LEU A 93 2.16 -0.95 3.29
N LYS A 94 1.79 -1.41 4.49
CA LYS A 94 2.11 -0.72 5.74
C LYS A 94 3.62 -0.53 5.90
N LEU A 95 4.41 -1.56 5.67
CA LEU A 95 5.87 -1.50 5.79
C LEU A 95 6.49 -0.61 4.70
N TYR A 96 5.94 -0.64 3.49
CA TYR A 96 6.34 0.23 2.39
C TYR A 96 6.11 1.70 2.74
N LEU A 97 4.92 2.07 3.19
CA LEU A 97 4.62 3.46 3.60
C LEU A 97 5.45 3.90 4.82
N PHE A 98 5.73 2.99 5.76
CA PHE A 98 6.61 3.24 6.89
C PHE A 98 8.05 3.56 6.45
N SER A 99 8.53 2.97 5.36
CA SER A 99 9.92 3.09 4.89
C SER A 99 10.34 4.51 4.52
N PHE A 100 9.38 5.41 4.29
CA PHE A 100 9.64 6.83 3.98
C PHE A 100 10.10 7.66 5.19
N ARG A 101 10.01 7.15 6.42
CA ARG A 101 10.26 7.92 7.66
C ARG A 101 11.61 8.61 7.71
N GLN A 102 12.64 8.01 7.13
CA GLN A 102 14.00 8.54 7.10
C GLN A 102 14.38 9.10 5.73
N THR A 103 13.42 9.22 4.82
CA THR A 103 13.67 9.66 3.45
C THR A 103 13.38 11.15 3.32
N GLY A 104 14.42 11.93 2.98
CA GLY A 104 14.30 13.36 2.65
C GLY A 104 13.87 13.53 1.21
N THR A 105 12.63 13.93 0.98
CA THR A 105 12.09 14.12 -0.37
C THR A 105 10.90 15.07 -0.38
N PHE A 106 10.61 15.67 -1.53
CA PHE A 106 9.48 16.58 -1.70
C PHE A 106 8.15 15.84 -1.79
N TYR A 107 7.06 16.51 -1.45
CA TYR A 107 5.71 15.95 -1.41
C TYR A 107 5.27 15.37 -2.76
N GLU A 108 5.60 16.08 -3.84
CA GLU A 108 5.30 15.69 -5.20
C GLU A 108 6.01 14.37 -5.56
N GLU A 109 7.26 14.22 -5.17
CA GLU A 109 8.04 12.99 -5.42
C GLU A 109 7.52 11.80 -4.61
N ILE A 110 7.09 12.04 -3.35
CA ILE A 110 6.51 11.00 -2.50
C ILE A 110 5.29 10.38 -3.17
N VAL A 111 4.32 11.21 -3.56
CA VAL A 111 3.05 10.74 -4.13
C VAL A 111 3.27 10.09 -5.50
N ASN A 112 4.15 10.67 -6.34
CA ASN A 112 4.54 10.08 -7.61
C ASN A 112 5.25 8.73 -7.44
N ARG A 113 6.13 8.59 -6.46
CA ARG A 113 6.81 7.34 -6.16
C ARG A 113 5.82 6.26 -5.72
N ILE A 114 4.93 6.58 -4.76
CA ILE A 114 3.90 5.64 -4.30
C ILE A 114 3.01 5.20 -5.45
N TYR A 115 2.60 6.13 -6.31
CA TYR A 115 1.79 5.84 -7.49
C TYR A 115 2.53 4.88 -8.43
N SER A 116 3.76 5.20 -8.81
CA SER A 116 4.54 4.40 -9.76
C SER A 116 4.83 2.99 -9.27
N ASP A 117 5.23 2.85 -7.99
CA ASP A 117 5.52 1.56 -7.40
C ASP A 117 4.27 0.66 -7.33
N LEU A 118 3.11 1.23 -6.98
CA LEU A 118 1.84 0.51 -6.96
C LEU A 118 1.34 0.16 -8.36
N ASP A 119 1.44 1.08 -9.31
CA ASP A 119 1.04 0.84 -10.70
C ASP A 119 1.87 -0.28 -11.33
N GLU A 120 3.17 -0.27 -11.10
CA GLU A 120 4.07 -1.32 -11.60
C GLU A 120 3.74 -2.69 -11.02
N GLN A 121 3.48 -2.77 -9.71
CA GLN A 121 3.24 -4.04 -9.01
C GLN A 121 1.85 -4.62 -9.28
N LEU A 122 0.83 -3.77 -9.38
CA LEU A 122 -0.56 -4.21 -9.44
C LEU A 122 -1.14 -4.25 -10.84
N LYS A 123 -0.65 -3.38 -11.75
CA LYS A 123 -1.29 -3.12 -13.05
C LYS A 123 -2.81 -2.98 -12.92
N PRO A 124 -3.29 -2.07 -12.06
CA PRO A 124 -4.71 -1.95 -11.75
C PRO A 124 -5.49 -1.39 -12.95
N LYS A 125 -6.80 -1.59 -12.96
CA LYS A 125 -7.69 -0.98 -13.97
C LYS A 125 -7.81 0.54 -13.78
N ARG A 126 -7.70 1.00 -12.53
CA ARG A 126 -7.62 2.40 -12.13
C ARG A 126 -6.86 2.52 -10.81
N LEU A 127 -6.07 3.56 -10.67
CA LEU A 127 -5.33 3.88 -9.45
C LEU A 127 -5.43 5.38 -9.18
N VAL A 128 -5.74 5.74 -7.95
CA VAL A 128 -5.69 7.11 -7.44
C VAL A 128 -4.84 7.12 -6.18
N VAL A 129 -3.86 8.00 -6.12
CA VAL A 129 -3.05 8.22 -4.93
C VAL A 129 -3.15 9.69 -4.56
N ASN A 130 -3.54 9.97 -3.31
CA ASN A 130 -3.63 11.32 -2.76
C ASN A 130 -2.81 11.42 -1.48
N GLY A 131 -2.01 12.48 -1.36
CA GLY A 131 -1.30 12.84 -0.15
C GLY A 131 -1.72 14.23 0.33
N ASP A 132 -2.33 14.29 1.51
CA ASP A 132 -2.70 15.53 2.20
C ASP A 132 -1.68 15.79 3.31
N PHE A 133 -0.81 16.78 3.10
CA PHE A 133 0.29 17.11 4.01
C PHE A 133 -0.13 18.17 5.03
N THR A 134 0.34 18.00 6.26
CA THR A 134 0.08 18.96 7.35
C THR A 134 0.67 20.32 7.04
N ALA A 135 0.03 21.37 7.57
CA ALA A 135 0.42 22.74 7.30
C ALA A 135 1.84 23.06 7.79
N ARG A 136 2.59 23.78 6.96
CA ARG A 136 3.83 24.47 7.32
C ARG A 136 3.69 25.95 7.03
N GLY A 137 3.94 26.79 8.03
CA GLY A 137 3.72 28.23 7.91
C GLY A 137 2.28 28.59 7.53
N GLY A 138 1.30 27.78 7.95
CA GLY A 138 -0.12 27.95 7.59
C GLY A 138 -0.51 27.45 6.19
N ILE A 139 0.45 26.96 5.40
CA ILE A 139 0.18 26.43 4.05
C ILE A 139 0.00 24.92 4.15
N THR A 140 -1.17 24.42 3.75
CA THR A 140 -1.44 23.00 3.50
C THR A 140 -1.12 22.66 2.07
N SER A 141 -0.68 21.43 1.82
CA SER A 141 -0.38 20.93 0.47
C SER A 141 -1.08 19.62 0.24
N ALA A 142 -1.64 19.45 -0.95
CA ALA A 142 -2.19 18.18 -1.42
C ALA A 142 -1.61 17.84 -2.79
N VAL A 143 -1.22 16.59 -2.96
CA VAL A 143 -0.76 16.05 -4.26
C VAL A 143 -1.61 14.86 -4.60
N LYS A 144 -2.19 14.84 -5.80
CA LYS A 144 -3.06 13.76 -6.26
C LYS A 144 -2.68 13.33 -7.67
N ILE A 145 -2.65 12.02 -7.88
CA ILE A 145 -2.50 11.41 -9.20
C ILE A 145 -3.66 10.45 -9.41
N ASP A 146 -4.31 10.57 -10.56
CA ASP A 146 -5.38 9.67 -11.02
C ASP A 146 -4.99 9.09 -12.37
N SER A 147 -4.94 7.77 -12.51
CA SER A 147 -4.59 7.08 -13.76
C SER A 147 -5.56 7.36 -14.92
N ALA A 148 -6.74 7.90 -14.63
CA ALA A 148 -7.67 8.32 -15.68
C ALA A 148 -7.27 9.66 -16.33
N GLU A 149 -6.37 10.41 -15.69
CA GLU A 149 -5.90 11.73 -16.13
C GLU A 149 -4.39 11.76 -16.44
N ALA A 150 -3.69 10.67 -16.16
CA ALA A 150 -2.24 10.53 -16.31
C ALA A 150 -1.83 10.04 -17.71
#